data_54a72ac6b1f488d08aeaaa24e2defca4
#
_entry.id   54a72ac6b1f488d08aeaaa24e2defca4
#
_cell.length_a   1.000
_cell.length_b   1.000
_cell.length_c   1.000
_cell.angle_alpha   90.00
_cell.angle_beta   90.00
_cell.angle_gamma   90.00
#
_symmetry.space_group_name_H-M   'P 1'
#
loop_
_entity.id
_entity.type
_entity.pdbx_description
1 polymer ?
#
loop_
_entity_poly.entity_id
_entity_poly.type
_entity_poly.pdbx_seq_one_letter_code
_entity_poly.pdbx_strand_id
1 'polypeptide(L)'
;RPGRFDRQIVVDVPDVKGRLGILKVHTKKVIVNHRKVDLESLAKGTPGMVGADIANIVNEAALLAARKKKRSIDMDDFEEAKDKVMMGVQRKSMILTDEEKEVTAYHEAGHALVAIKTKGADPVHKITIIPRGRALGVTMQLPMDEKHGYTRNYVEGRLAILMGGRSAEMLIFNQMTTGAGNDIEQATQIARKMVTEWGMSDLLGPMTFGKKNEEVFLGREIQSSRAVSYTHLTLPTTSFV
;
A
#
# COMPACT_ATOMS: atom_id res chain seq x y z
N ARG A 1 30.07 1.28 21.46
CA ARG A 1 31.20 1.26 22.42
C ARG A 1 32.41 0.68 21.72
N PRO A 2 33.53 1.40 21.59
CA PRO A 2 34.76 0.87 21.01
C PRO A 2 35.17 -0.44 21.71
N GLY A 3 35.58 -1.44 20.93
CA GLY A 3 36.02 -2.75 21.48
C GLY A 3 34.94 -3.80 21.66
N ARG A 4 33.64 -3.52 21.32
CA ARG A 4 32.54 -4.52 21.34
C ARG A 4 31.78 -4.59 20.03
N PHE A 5 31.47 -3.44 19.41
CA PHE A 5 30.78 -3.34 18.12
C PHE A 5 31.51 -2.30 17.29
N ASP A 6 32.30 -2.75 16.36
CA ASP A 6 33.18 -1.86 15.56
C ASP A 6 32.48 -1.36 14.29
N ARG A 7 31.37 -1.97 13.90
CA ARG A 7 30.61 -1.58 12.71
C ARG A 7 29.12 -1.66 12.96
N GLN A 8 28.38 -0.64 12.53
CA GLN A 8 26.93 -0.67 12.38
C GLN A 8 26.61 -1.04 10.94
N ILE A 9 25.86 -2.11 10.76
CA ILE A 9 25.36 -2.54 9.44
C ILE A 9 23.86 -2.31 9.46
N VAL A 10 23.38 -1.44 8.58
CA VAL A 10 21.94 -1.27 8.34
C VAL A 10 21.51 -2.36 7.38
N VAL A 11 20.47 -3.11 7.77
CA VAL A 11 19.85 -4.12 6.90
C VAL A 11 18.57 -3.51 6.35
N ASP A 12 18.64 -3.05 5.12
CA ASP A 12 17.50 -2.48 4.41
C ASP A 12 16.55 -3.56 3.88
N VAL A 13 15.38 -3.12 3.41
CA VAL A 13 14.42 -3.97 2.69
C VAL A 13 15.10 -4.53 1.44
N PRO A 14 14.99 -5.85 1.14
CA PRO A 14 15.66 -6.46 0.01
C PRO A 14 15.11 -5.94 -1.33
N ASP A 15 16.00 -5.69 -2.28
CA ASP A 15 15.68 -5.42 -3.68
C ASP A 15 15.06 -6.65 -4.37
N VAL A 16 14.65 -6.54 -5.64
CA VAL A 16 14.06 -7.65 -6.41
C VAL A 16 14.98 -8.87 -6.44
N LYS A 17 16.30 -8.67 -6.59
CA LYS A 17 17.27 -9.77 -6.61
C LYS A 17 17.40 -10.46 -5.26
N GLY A 18 17.42 -9.66 -4.19
CA GLY A 18 17.40 -10.15 -2.81
C GLY A 18 16.15 -10.97 -2.51
N ARG A 19 14.97 -10.45 -2.91
CA ARG A 19 13.70 -11.19 -2.74
C ARG A 19 13.67 -12.49 -3.52
N LEU A 20 14.19 -12.50 -4.76
CA LEU A 20 14.35 -13.73 -5.54
C LEU A 20 15.27 -14.72 -4.84
N GLY A 21 16.39 -14.26 -4.27
CA GLY A 21 17.30 -15.09 -3.48
C GLY A 21 16.59 -15.73 -2.27
N ILE A 22 15.82 -14.94 -1.54
CA ILE A 22 15.03 -15.39 -0.38
C ILE A 22 13.97 -16.42 -0.81
N LEU A 23 13.23 -16.17 -1.90
CA LEU A 23 12.28 -17.12 -2.48
C LEU A 23 12.96 -18.46 -2.81
N LYS A 24 14.11 -18.42 -3.49
CA LYS A 24 14.89 -19.63 -3.83
C LYS A 24 15.30 -20.42 -2.59
N VAL A 25 15.63 -19.76 -1.49
CA VAL A 25 16.00 -20.42 -0.23
C VAL A 25 14.79 -21.12 0.40
N HIS A 26 13.67 -20.41 0.51
CA HIS A 26 12.47 -20.94 1.17
C HIS A 26 11.75 -22.00 0.34
N THR A 27 11.75 -21.89 -0.99
CA THR A 27 11.14 -22.88 -1.89
C THR A 27 11.88 -24.21 -1.91
N LYS A 28 13.16 -24.26 -1.51
CA LYS A 28 13.88 -25.55 -1.34
C LYS A 28 13.26 -26.49 -0.31
N LYS A 29 12.48 -25.96 0.62
CA LYS A 29 11.87 -26.72 1.73
C LYS A 29 10.49 -27.29 1.39
N VAL A 30 9.96 -26.96 0.22
CA VAL A 30 8.61 -27.33 -0.23
C VAL A 30 8.63 -27.87 -1.66
N ILE A 31 7.63 -28.65 -2.04
CA ILE A 31 7.55 -29.19 -3.40
C ILE A 31 6.89 -28.17 -4.31
N VAL A 32 7.67 -27.55 -5.18
CA VAL A 32 7.21 -26.53 -6.13
C VAL A 32 7.21 -27.10 -7.55
N ASN A 33 6.17 -26.81 -8.32
CA ASN A 33 6.10 -27.11 -9.74
C ASN A 33 6.92 -26.10 -10.56
N HIS A 34 8.21 -26.35 -10.72
CA HIS A 34 9.14 -25.45 -11.42
C HIS A 34 8.79 -25.15 -12.88
N ARG A 35 7.87 -25.94 -13.50
CA ARG A 35 7.41 -25.64 -14.87
C ARG A 35 6.31 -24.59 -14.92
N LYS A 36 5.59 -24.43 -13.81
CA LYS A 36 4.45 -23.50 -13.69
C LYS A 36 4.72 -22.29 -12.81
N VAL A 37 5.80 -22.31 -12.03
CA VAL A 37 6.11 -21.24 -11.08
C VAL A 37 7.29 -20.42 -11.57
N ASP A 38 7.04 -19.14 -11.80
CA ASP A 38 8.04 -18.13 -12.10
C ASP A 38 8.35 -17.33 -10.83
N LEU A 39 9.48 -17.68 -10.19
CA LEU A 39 9.94 -16.99 -8.97
C LEU A 39 10.40 -15.55 -9.25
N GLU A 40 10.81 -15.22 -10.47
CA GLU A 40 11.21 -13.85 -10.82
C GLU A 40 9.99 -12.94 -10.88
N SER A 41 8.91 -13.41 -11.52
CA SER A 41 7.63 -12.70 -11.53
C SER A 41 7.09 -12.51 -10.12
N LEU A 42 7.19 -13.54 -9.27
CA LEU A 42 6.77 -13.46 -7.87
C LEU A 42 7.62 -12.43 -7.09
N ALA A 43 8.94 -12.40 -7.30
CA ALA A 43 9.83 -11.42 -6.66
C ALA A 43 9.51 -9.97 -7.08
N LYS A 44 9.18 -9.74 -8.36
CA LYS A 44 8.73 -8.45 -8.86
C LYS A 44 7.37 -8.06 -8.26
N GLY A 45 6.48 -9.03 -8.10
CA GLY A 45 5.13 -8.82 -7.54
C GLY A 45 5.08 -8.67 -6.01
N THR A 46 6.22 -8.60 -5.31
CA THR A 46 6.30 -8.45 -3.84
C THR A 46 7.15 -7.24 -3.40
N PRO A 47 6.86 -6.01 -3.92
CA PRO A 47 7.65 -4.83 -3.56
C PRO A 47 7.53 -4.51 -2.06
N GLY A 48 8.63 -4.06 -1.46
CA GLY A 48 8.67 -3.65 -0.05
C GLY A 48 8.59 -4.79 0.97
N MET A 49 8.48 -6.06 0.53
CA MET A 49 8.43 -7.19 1.45
C MET A 49 9.80 -7.55 2.00
N VAL A 50 9.83 -7.87 3.29
CA VAL A 50 11.03 -8.38 3.97
C VAL A 50 11.09 -9.90 3.93
N GLY A 51 12.22 -10.46 4.37
CA GLY A 51 12.45 -11.91 4.34
C GLY A 51 11.37 -12.72 5.06
N ALA A 52 10.84 -12.20 6.18
CA ALA A 52 9.78 -12.86 6.93
C ALA A 52 8.46 -12.94 6.14
N ASP A 53 8.09 -11.87 5.42
CA ASP A 53 6.87 -11.84 4.60
C ASP A 53 6.98 -12.85 3.45
N ILE A 54 8.14 -12.90 2.79
CA ILE A 54 8.40 -13.84 1.69
C ILE A 54 8.37 -15.28 2.18
N ALA A 55 8.97 -15.56 3.35
CA ALA A 55 8.90 -16.88 3.97
C ALA A 55 7.45 -17.27 4.30
N ASN A 56 6.65 -16.32 4.77
CA ASN A 56 5.23 -16.52 5.05
C ASN A 56 4.43 -16.80 3.76
N ILE A 57 4.71 -16.10 2.66
CA ILE A 57 4.08 -16.40 1.35
C ILE A 57 4.35 -17.85 0.94
N VAL A 58 5.61 -18.32 1.04
CA VAL A 58 5.95 -19.70 0.68
C VAL A 58 5.23 -20.72 1.57
N ASN A 59 5.16 -20.44 2.86
CA ASN A 59 4.43 -21.29 3.82
C ASN A 59 2.92 -21.32 3.53
N GLU A 60 2.31 -20.18 3.31
CA GLU A 60 0.88 -20.07 2.98
C GLU A 60 0.54 -20.75 1.66
N ALA A 61 1.41 -20.61 0.63
CA ALA A 61 1.24 -21.31 -0.65
C ALA A 61 1.27 -22.83 -0.46
N ALA A 62 2.17 -23.34 0.39
CA ALA A 62 2.23 -24.76 0.72
C ALA A 62 0.95 -25.24 1.43
N LEU A 63 0.44 -24.46 2.38
CA LEU A 63 -0.80 -24.78 3.08
C LEU A 63 -2.02 -24.75 2.13
N LEU A 64 -2.08 -23.80 1.19
CA LEU A 64 -3.12 -23.72 0.19
C LEU A 64 -3.10 -24.93 -0.78
N ALA A 65 -1.92 -25.29 -1.28
CA ALA A 65 -1.74 -26.47 -2.11
C ALA A 65 -2.16 -27.75 -1.38
N ALA A 66 -1.79 -27.90 -0.09
CA ALA A 66 -2.19 -29.04 0.73
C ALA A 66 -3.71 -29.10 0.93
N ARG A 67 -4.38 -27.98 1.20
CA ARG A 67 -5.85 -27.90 1.32
C ARG A 67 -6.55 -28.28 0.02
N LYS A 68 -5.96 -27.94 -1.13
CA LYS A 68 -6.46 -28.31 -2.46
C LYS A 68 -6.05 -29.74 -2.87
N LYS A 69 -5.40 -30.48 -1.95
CA LYS A 69 -4.88 -31.85 -2.18
C LYS A 69 -3.94 -31.96 -3.41
N LYS A 70 -3.21 -30.88 -3.72
CA LYS A 70 -2.19 -30.86 -4.76
C LYS A 70 -0.91 -31.54 -4.27
N ARG A 71 -0.15 -32.12 -5.21
CA ARG A 71 1.17 -32.72 -4.94
C ARG A 71 2.32 -31.71 -4.91
N SER A 72 2.12 -30.55 -5.53
CA SER A 72 3.10 -29.47 -5.63
C SER A 72 2.41 -28.11 -5.63
N ILE A 73 3.15 -27.08 -5.28
CA ILE A 73 2.69 -25.69 -5.31
C ILE A 73 2.77 -25.18 -6.73
N ASP A 74 1.68 -24.62 -7.26
CA ASP A 74 1.58 -23.92 -8.53
C ASP A 74 1.61 -22.39 -8.34
N MET A 75 1.72 -21.63 -9.44
CA MET A 75 1.74 -20.16 -9.39
C MET A 75 0.46 -19.58 -8.79
N ASP A 76 -0.69 -20.18 -9.07
CA ASP A 76 -1.99 -19.74 -8.49
C ASP A 76 -1.99 -19.82 -6.95
N ASP A 77 -1.31 -20.81 -6.37
CA ASP A 77 -1.22 -20.94 -4.92
C ASP A 77 -0.31 -19.87 -4.32
N PHE A 78 0.76 -19.48 -5.03
CA PHE A 78 1.61 -18.34 -4.64
C PHE A 78 0.88 -17.01 -4.77
N GLU A 79 0.11 -16.80 -5.85
CA GLU A 79 -0.70 -15.58 -6.02
C GLU A 79 -1.77 -15.45 -4.93
N GLU A 80 -2.47 -16.54 -4.60
CA GLU A 80 -3.45 -16.55 -3.51
C GLU A 80 -2.79 -16.32 -2.14
N ALA A 81 -1.61 -16.89 -1.91
CA ALA A 81 -0.83 -16.67 -0.69
C ALA A 81 -0.34 -15.22 -0.59
N LYS A 82 0.15 -14.65 -1.67
CA LYS A 82 0.55 -13.25 -1.77
C LYS A 82 -0.63 -12.33 -1.44
N ASP A 83 -1.77 -12.57 -2.06
CA ASP A 83 -3.00 -11.83 -1.76
C ASP A 83 -3.37 -11.89 -0.27
N LYS A 84 -3.26 -13.08 0.34
CA LYS A 84 -3.56 -13.27 1.75
C LYS A 84 -2.60 -12.51 2.66
N VAL A 85 -1.32 -12.49 2.33
CA VAL A 85 -0.29 -11.79 3.11
C VAL A 85 -0.41 -10.27 2.93
N MET A 86 -0.64 -9.78 1.71
CA MET A 86 -0.72 -8.35 1.40
C MET A 86 -2.05 -7.71 1.82
N MET A 87 -3.16 -8.38 1.54
CA MET A 87 -4.52 -7.83 1.72
C MET A 87 -5.27 -8.43 2.92
N GLY A 88 -4.70 -9.46 3.56
CA GLY A 88 -5.35 -10.18 4.65
C GLY A 88 -6.26 -11.33 4.19
N VAL A 89 -6.80 -12.03 5.16
CA VAL A 89 -7.65 -13.20 4.93
C VAL A 89 -9.01 -12.79 4.37
N GLN A 90 -9.51 -13.54 3.39
CA GLN A 90 -10.89 -13.37 2.89
C GLN A 90 -11.92 -13.58 4.00
N ARG A 91 -12.86 -12.68 4.12
CA ARG A 91 -13.99 -12.77 5.06
C ARG A 91 -15.19 -13.49 4.40
N LYS A 92 -15.06 -14.81 4.21
CA LYS A 92 -16.08 -15.63 3.54
C LYS A 92 -17.44 -15.63 4.25
N SER A 93 -17.47 -15.34 5.54
CA SER A 93 -18.71 -15.24 6.34
C SER A 93 -19.38 -13.88 6.28
N MET A 94 -18.75 -12.89 5.66
CA MET A 94 -19.33 -11.56 5.51
C MET A 94 -20.24 -11.53 4.29
N ILE A 95 -21.54 -11.43 4.53
CA ILE A 95 -22.56 -11.29 3.49
C ILE A 95 -22.77 -9.79 3.29
N LEU A 96 -22.37 -9.29 2.13
CA LEU A 96 -22.68 -7.93 1.68
C LEU A 96 -24.03 -7.93 0.97
N THR A 97 -24.80 -6.89 1.17
CA THR A 97 -26.02 -6.64 0.37
C THR A 97 -25.60 -6.34 -1.07
N ASP A 98 -26.54 -6.46 -2.01
CA ASP A 98 -26.22 -6.16 -3.42
C ASP A 98 -25.92 -4.67 -3.62
N GLU A 99 -26.56 -3.79 -2.85
CA GLU A 99 -26.26 -2.35 -2.82
C GLU A 99 -24.83 -2.09 -2.31
N GLU A 100 -24.40 -2.74 -1.23
CA GLU A 100 -23.01 -2.60 -0.71
C GLU A 100 -21.98 -3.11 -1.71
N LYS A 101 -22.27 -4.21 -2.42
CA LYS A 101 -21.40 -4.71 -3.48
C LYS A 101 -21.30 -3.74 -4.65
N GLU A 102 -22.43 -3.15 -5.04
CA GLU A 102 -22.47 -2.19 -6.13
C GLU A 102 -21.68 -0.91 -5.77
N VAL A 103 -21.93 -0.33 -4.61
CA VAL A 103 -21.18 0.83 -4.12
C VAL A 103 -19.68 0.53 -4.06
N THR A 104 -19.30 -0.63 -3.51
CA THR A 104 -17.90 -1.06 -3.44
C THR A 104 -17.30 -1.22 -4.85
N ALA A 105 -18.05 -1.81 -5.79
CA ALA A 105 -17.56 -2.01 -7.15
C ALA A 105 -17.28 -0.70 -7.88
N TYR A 106 -18.17 0.28 -7.77
CA TYR A 106 -17.96 1.61 -8.33
C TYR A 106 -16.83 2.36 -7.63
N HIS A 107 -16.70 2.24 -6.32
CA HIS A 107 -15.60 2.81 -5.55
C HIS A 107 -14.24 2.30 -6.06
N GLU A 108 -14.06 0.98 -6.12
CA GLU A 108 -12.81 0.37 -6.61
C GLU A 108 -12.56 0.67 -8.09
N ALA A 109 -13.62 0.67 -8.91
CA ALA A 109 -13.51 1.06 -10.31
C ALA A 109 -13.07 2.53 -10.47
N GLY A 110 -13.50 3.41 -9.57
CA GLY A 110 -13.08 4.80 -9.50
C GLY A 110 -11.56 4.93 -9.30
N HIS A 111 -11.00 4.24 -8.31
CA HIS A 111 -9.55 4.18 -8.11
C HIS A 111 -8.82 3.67 -9.34
N ALA A 112 -9.29 2.56 -9.90
CA ALA A 112 -8.66 1.94 -11.06
C ALA A 112 -8.71 2.83 -12.31
N LEU A 113 -9.85 3.46 -12.59
CA LEU A 113 -10.01 4.34 -13.74
C LEU A 113 -9.09 5.56 -13.64
N VAL A 114 -9.03 6.19 -12.47
CA VAL A 114 -8.12 7.32 -12.23
C VAL A 114 -6.67 6.86 -12.36
N ALA A 115 -6.29 5.69 -11.82
CA ALA A 115 -4.95 5.16 -11.94
C ALA A 115 -4.53 4.94 -13.40
N ILE A 116 -5.41 4.33 -14.21
CA ILE A 116 -5.14 4.08 -15.64
C ILE A 116 -4.99 5.40 -16.43
N LYS A 117 -5.73 6.44 -16.05
CA LYS A 117 -5.69 7.75 -16.73
C LYS A 117 -4.59 8.67 -16.22
N THR A 118 -4.03 8.40 -15.05
CA THR A 118 -2.98 9.23 -14.46
C THR A 118 -1.61 8.88 -15.05
N LYS A 119 -0.99 9.84 -15.73
CA LYS A 119 0.33 9.65 -16.34
C LYS A 119 1.38 9.43 -15.26
N GLY A 120 2.17 8.35 -15.40
CA GLY A 120 3.23 8.01 -14.46
C GLY A 120 2.77 7.31 -13.18
N ALA A 121 1.47 7.00 -13.06
CA ALA A 121 0.96 6.16 -11.99
C ALA A 121 1.47 4.71 -12.13
N ASP A 122 1.55 4.01 -11.01
CA ASP A 122 1.85 2.58 -11.03
C ASP A 122 0.67 1.81 -11.66
N PRO A 123 0.94 0.76 -12.44
CA PRO A 123 -0.11 0.02 -13.12
C PRO A 123 -1.04 -0.68 -12.12
N VAL A 124 -2.32 -0.71 -12.47
CA VAL A 124 -3.31 -1.49 -11.73
C VAL A 124 -3.01 -2.97 -11.94
N HIS A 125 -2.76 -3.67 -10.86
CA HIS A 125 -2.48 -5.11 -10.88
C HIS A 125 -3.75 -5.92 -10.65
N LYS A 126 -4.57 -5.50 -9.69
CA LYS A 126 -5.76 -6.26 -9.28
C LYS A 126 -6.83 -5.32 -8.72
N ILE A 127 -8.08 -5.64 -9.06
CA ILE A 127 -9.28 -5.02 -8.48
C ILE A 127 -10.13 -6.15 -7.92
N THR A 128 -10.67 -6.00 -6.73
CA THR A 128 -11.53 -7.00 -6.12
C THR A 128 -12.55 -6.34 -5.19
N ILE A 129 -13.77 -6.87 -5.17
CA ILE A 129 -14.82 -6.53 -4.22
C ILE A 129 -15.01 -7.63 -3.16
N ILE A 130 -14.05 -8.56 -3.08
CA ILE A 130 -14.08 -9.62 -2.07
C ILE A 130 -13.55 -9.03 -0.75
N PRO A 131 -14.34 -9.03 0.33
CA PRO A 131 -13.92 -8.47 1.60
C PRO A 131 -12.68 -9.18 2.16
N ARG A 132 -11.67 -8.37 2.52
CA ARG A 132 -10.43 -8.85 3.13
C ARG A 132 -10.02 -7.96 4.30
N GLY A 133 -9.69 -8.54 5.43
CA GLY A 133 -9.33 -7.78 6.62
C GLY A 133 -10.43 -6.78 7.01
N ARG A 134 -10.17 -5.48 6.92
CA ARG A 134 -11.13 -4.40 7.17
C ARG A 134 -11.73 -3.79 5.89
N ALA A 135 -11.17 -4.10 4.73
CA ALA A 135 -11.60 -3.55 3.45
C ALA A 135 -12.72 -4.41 2.83
N LEU A 136 -13.70 -3.75 2.23
CA LEU A 136 -14.80 -4.39 1.47
C LEU A 136 -14.36 -4.70 0.04
N GLY A 137 -13.48 -3.88 -0.52
CA GLY A 137 -12.82 -4.06 -1.80
C GLY A 137 -11.37 -3.62 -1.72
N VAL A 138 -10.59 -3.86 -2.76
CA VAL A 138 -9.20 -3.40 -2.88
C VAL A 138 -8.84 -3.20 -4.34
N THR A 139 -8.31 -2.03 -4.64
CA THR A 139 -7.61 -1.74 -5.90
C THR A 139 -6.11 -1.72 -5.64
N MET A 140 -5.41 -2.73 -6.14
CA MET A 140 -3.97 -2.89 -5.93
C MET A 140 -3.20 -2.40 -7.15
N GLN A 141 -2.25 -1.52 -6.90
CA GLN A 141 -1.24 -1.09 -7.85
C GLN A 141 0.10 -1.71 -7.47
N LEU A 142 0.87 -2.16 -8.44
CA LEU A 142 2.24 -2.65 -8.22
C LEU A 142 3.20 -1.78 -9.02
N PRO A 143 4.22 -1.20 -8.39
CA PRO A 143 5.26 -0.47 -9.11
C PRO A 143 6.01 -1.42 -10.05
N MET A 144 6.29 -0.96 -11.27
CA MET A 144 7.10 -1.74 -12.23
C MET A 144 8.57 -1.80 -11.81
N ASP A 145 9.05 -0.70 -11.19
CA ASP A 145 10.42 -0.55 -10.73
C ASP A 145 10.46 -0.06 -9.28
N GLU A 146 11.55 -0.34 -8.59
CA GLU A 146 11.78 0.17 -7.24
C GLU A 146 12.10 1.67 -7.32
N LYS A 147 11.21 2.49 -6.76
CA LYS A 147 11.37 3.94 -6.73
C LYS A 147 12.03 4.35 -5.42
N HIS A 148 13.20 4.97 -5.51
CA HIS A 148 13.91 5.52 -4.35
C HIS A 148 13.56 6.98 -4.05
N GLY A 149 12.79 7.63 -4.94
CA GLY A 149 12.31 9.00 -4.78
C GLY A 149 11.01 9.23 -5.53
N TYR A 150 10.21 10.16 -5.04
CA TYR A 150 8.92 10.50 -5.63
C TYR A 150 8.92 11.93 -6.14
N THR A 151 8.53 12.14 -7.38
CA THR A 151 8.33 13.47 -7.94
C THR A 151 7.00 14.04 -7.47
N ARG A 152 6.87 15.37 -7.48
CA ARG A 152 5.62 16.06 -7.15
C ARG A 152 4.45 15.52 -7.98
N ASN A 153 4.64 15.39 -9.31
CA ASN A 153 3.59 14.89 -10.22
C ASN A 153 3.14 13.47 -9.85
N TYR A 154 4.07 12.60 -9.44
CA TYR A 154 3.72 11.25 -8.99
C TYR A 154 2.88 11.28 -7.71
N VAL A 155 3.25 12.14 -6.76
CA VAL A 155 2.52 12.25 -5.48
C VAL A 155 1.14 12.87 -5.70
N GLU A 156 1.01 13.89 -6.55
CA GLU A 156 -0.28 14.46 -6.94
C GLU A 156 -1.16 13.41 -7.65
N GLY A 157 -0.57 12.60 -8.52
CA GLY A 157 -1.26 11.45 -9.12
C GLY A 157 -1.77 10.45 -8.08
N ARG A 158 -0.97 10.15 -7.06
CA ARG A 158 -1.40 9.28 -5.94
C ARG A 158 -2.57 9.88 -5.17
N LEU A 159 -2.57 11.19 -4.92
CA LEU A 159 -3.70 11.88 -4.29
C LEU A 159 -4.98 11.75 -5.14
N ALA A 160 -4.87 11.99 -6.45
CA ALA A 160 -6.00 11.84 -7.37
C ALA A 160 -6.57 10.42 -7.36
N ILE A 161 -5.70 9.40 -7.35
CA ILE A 161 -6.10 7.99 -7.31
C ILE A 161 -6.84 7.69 -6.01
N LEU A 162 -6.32 8.13 -4.85
CA LEU A 162 -6.97 7.93 -3.55
C LEU A 162 -8.35 8.59 -3.48
N MET A 163 -8.55 9.71 -4.17
CA MET A 163 -9.84 10.38 -4.24
C MET A 163 -10.79 9.77 -5.28
N GLY A 164 -10.31 8.86 -6.14
CA GLY A 164 -11.06 8.25 -7.22
C GLY A 164 -12.30 7.50 -6.75
N GLY A 165 -12.19 6.70 -5.68
CA GLY A 165 -13.31 5.96 -5.10
C GLY A 165 -14.43 6.89 -4.60
N ARG A 166 -14.07 7.90 -3.81
CA ARG A 166 -15.02 8.92 -3.33
C ARG A 166 -15.71 9.66 -4.47
N SER A 167 -14.95 10.01 -5.50
CA SER A 167 -15.50 10.71 -6.67
C SER A 167 -16.49 9.83 -7.42
N ALA A 168 -16.24 8.53 -7.54
CA ALA A 168 -17.15 7.59 -8.17
C ALA A 168 -18.46 7.44 -7.37
N GLU A 169 -18.39 7.32 -6.04
CA GLU A 169 -19.58 7.30 -5.17
C GLU A 169 -20.46 8.54 -5.39
N MET A 170 -19.84 9.72 -5.41
CA MET A 170 -20.56 10.99 -5.62
C MET A 170 -21.20 11.08 -7.01
N LEU A 171 -20.49 10.67 -8.06
CA LEU A 171 -20.98 10.76 -9.44
C LEU A 171 -22.14 9.80 -9.72
N ILE A 172 -22.10 8.59 -9.16
CA ILE A 172 -23.07 7.54 -9.50
C ILE A 172 -24.26 7.54 -8.53
N PHE A 173 -23.98 7.66 -7.23
CA PHE A 173 -24.99 7.52 -6.19
C PHE A 173 -25.39 8.84 -5.55
N ASN A 174 -24.70 9.94 -5.86
CA ASN A 174 -24.85 11.24 -5.17
C ASN A 174 -24.79 11.11 -3.63
N GLN A 175 -23.98 10.19 -3.14
CA GLN A 175 -23.83 9.85 -1.72
C GLN A 175 -22.35 9.81 -1.33
N MET A 176 -22.10 9.89 -0.03
CA MET A 176 -20.78 9.76 0.57
C MET A 176 -20.85 8.68 1.64
N THR A 177 -20.05 7.62 1.46
CA THR A 177 -19.99 6.55 2.45
C THR A 177 -18.78 6.67 3.35
N THR A 178 -18.78 5.99 4.47
CA THR A 178 -17.60 5.86 5.35
C THR A 178 -16.51 4.98 4.76
N GLY A 179 -16.80 4.27 3.67
CA GLY A 179 -15.84 3.39 2.97
C GLY A 179 -14.59 4.12 2.51
N ALA A 180 -14.72 5.36 2.03
CA ALA A 180 -13.61 6.20 1.62
C ALA A 180 -12.77 6.79 2.77
N GLY A 181 -13.08 6.46 4.04
CA GLY A 181 -12.41 7.07 5.20
C GLY A 181 -10.89 6.85 5.22
N ASN A 182 -10.44 5.64 4.90
CA ASN A 182 -9.02 5.31 4.85
C ASN A 182 -8.28 6.04 3.70
N ASP A 183 -8.92 6.17 2.54
CA ASP A 183 -8.33 6.86 1.39
C ASP A 183 -8.17 8.36 1.66
N ILE A 184 -9.18 8.96 2.28
CA ILE A 184 -9.13 10.36 2.70
C ILE A 184 -8.05 10.57 3.75
N GLU A 185 -7.91 9.66 4.71
CA GLU A 185 -6.85 9.72 5.72
C GLU A 185 -5.46 9.66 5.07
N GLN A 186 -5.23 8.69 4.20
CA GLN A 186 -3.98 8.55 3.46
C GLN A 186 -3.70 9.77 2.58
N ALA A 187 -4.68 10.25 1.83
CA ALA A 187 -4.55 11.46 1.01
C ALA A 187 -4.17 12.67 1.86
N THR A 188 -4.82 12.85 3.01
CA THR A 188 -4.51 13.94 3.95
C THR A 188 -3.08 13.84 4.49
N GLN A 189 -2.62 12.64 4.85
CA GLN A 189 -1.26 12.43 5.33
C GLN A 189 -0.22 12.74 4.25
N ILE A 190 -0.46 12.29 3.01
CA ILE A 190 0.43 12.57 1.87
C ILE A 190 0.47 14.06 1.57
N ALA A 191 -0.68 14.73 1.46
CA ALA A 191 -0.77 16.16 1.20
C ALA A 191 -0.05 16.97 2.29
N ARG A 192 -0.21 16.58 3.55
CA ARG A 192 0.51 17.19 4.67
C ARG A 192 2.02 17.04 4.51
N LYS A 193 2.52 15.83 4.20
CA LYS A 193 3.95 15.60 3.97
C LYS A 193 4.50 16.38 2.79
N MET A 194 3.73 16.52 1.71
CA MET A 194 4.12 17.37 0.57
C MET A 194 4.42 18.80 1.01
N VAL A 195 3.60 19.34 1.89
CA VAL A 195 3.75 20.73 2.36
C VAL A 195 4.80 20.84 3.46
N THR A 196 4.74 19.95 4.47
CA THR A 196 5.51 20.14 5.71
C THR A 196 6.88 19.46 5.71
N GLU A 197 7.07 18.41 4.91
CA GLU A 197 8.31 17.63 4.93
C GLU A 197 9.09 17.72 3.62
N TRP A 198 8.38 17.74 2.48
CA TRP A 198 9.03 17.64 1.16
C TRP A 198 9.18 18.97 0.45
N GLY A 199 8.63 20.08 1.02
CA GLY A 199 8.75 21.41 0.44
C GLY A 199 8.13 21.53 -0.96
N MET A 200 7.06 20.78 -1.23
CA MET A 200 6.39 20.73 -2.54
C MET A 200 5.26 21.76 -2.69
N SER A 201 5.21 22.79 -1.83
CA SER A 201 4.22 23.86 -1.90
C SER A 201 4.79 25.07 -2.63
N ASP A 202 4.09 25.56 -3.66
CA ASP A 202 4.50 26.76 -4.39
C ASP A 202 4.36 28.04 -3.53
N LEU A 203 3.42 28.04 -2.59
CA LEU A 203 3.18 29.18 -1.71
C LEU A 203 4.21 29.28 -0.58
N LEU A 204 4.62 28.15 -0.03
CA LEU A 204 5.53 28.09 1.13
C LEU A 204 6.98 27.88 0.73
N GLY A 205 7.22 27.45 -0.51
CA GLY A 205 8.56 27.15 -1.01
C GLY A 205 9.19 25.89 -0.40
N PRO A 206 10.48 25.65 -0.65
CA PRO A 206 11.21 24.46 -0.20
C PRO A 206 11.62 24.57 1.26
N MET A 207 10.65 24.55 2.16
CA MET A 207 10.83 24.65 3.60
C MET A 207 10.18 23.46 4.30
N THR A 208 10.74 23.07 5.44
CA THR A 208 10.16 22.05 6.31
C THR A 208 9.51 22.69 7.52
N PHE A 209 8.35 22.21 7.91
CA PHE A 209 7.58 22.70 9.06
C PHE A 209 7.43 21.58 10.10
N GLY A 210 7.74 21.90 11.34
CA GLY A 210 7.69 20.96 12.45
C GLY A 210 9.03 20.33 12.78
N LYS A 211 9.19 19.90 14.02
CA LYS A 211 10.34 19.11 14.44
C LYS A 211 10.15 17.69 13.91
N LYS A 212 11.13 17.15 13.19
CA LYS A 212 11.23 15.69 13.01
C LYS A 212 11.28 15.10 14.42
N ASN A 213 10.34 14.21 14.73
CA ASN A 213 10.51 13.34 15.87
C ASN A 213 11.73 12.46 15.56
N GLU A 214 12.88 12.80 16.07
CA GLU A 214 13.98 11.86 16.16
C GLU A 214 13.45 10.73 17.04
N GLU A 215 13.39 9.53 16.50
CA GLU A 215 13.07 8.32 17.24
C GLU A 215 14.14 8.18 18.33
N VAL A 216 13.85 8.72 19.49
CA VAL A 216 14.67 8.48 20.68
C VAL A 216 14.35 7.06 21.13
N PHE A 217 15.19 6.14 20.70
CA PHE A 217 15.24 4.78 21.22
C PHE A 217 15.58 4.87 22.71
N LEU A 218 14.56 4.82 23.54
CA LEU A 218 14.54 4.49 24.98
C LEU A 218 13.34 5.18 25.69
N GLY A 219 12.23 4.45 25.80
CA GLY A 219 11.38 4.44 27.00
C GLY A 219 10.79 5.76 27.52
N ARG A 220 10.46 6.76 26.66
CA ARG A 220 9.65 7.91 27.05
C ARG A 220 8.45 8.05 26.13
N GLU A 221 7.29 8.20 26.73
CA GLU A 221 6.05 8.54 26.03
C GLU A 221 6.27 9.79 25.17
N ILE A 222 6.08 9.64 23.85
CA ILE A 222 6.22 10.74 22.90
C ILE A 222 4.90 11.49 22.88
N GLN A 223 4.84 12.62 23.55
CA GLN A 223 3.80 13.63 23.26
C GLN A 223 4.03 14.14 21.84
N SER A 224 3.15 13.76 20.91
CA SER A 224 3.14 14.30 19.56
C SER A 224 2.76 15.80 19.62
N SER A 225 3.74 16.70 19.59
CA SER A 225 3.48 18.12 19.43
C SER A 225 3.01 18.37 18.00
N ARG A 226 1.73 18.67 17.80
CA ARG A 226 1.18 19.11 16.51
C ARG A 226 1.75 20.50 16.21
N ALA A 227 2.67 20.58 15.25
CA ALA A 227 3.41 21.82 14.95
C ALA A 227 2.70 22.76 13.95
N VAL A 228 1.43 22.55 13.63
CA VAL A 228 0.69 23.44 12.73
C VAL A 228 -0.53 23.98 13.47
N SER A 229 -0.49 25.28 13.76
CA SER A 229 -1.67 26.02 14.18
C SER A 229 -2.63 26.13 12.99
N TYR A 230 -3.84 25.64 13.13
CA TYR A 230 -4.90 25.74 12.11
C TYR A 230 -5.27 27.19 11.74
N THR A 231 -4.86 28.17 12.53
CA THR A 231 -5.15 29.58 12.31
C THR A 231 -4.49 30.18 11.09
N HIS A 232 -3.47 29.55 10.51
CA HIS A 232 -2.77 30.04 9.32
C HIS A 232 -3.23 29.36 8.01
N LEU A 233 -4.15 28.40 8.09
CA LEU A 233 -4.72 27.67 6.94
C LEU A 233 -6.20 28.01 6.69
N THR A 234 -6.77 28.98 7.40
CA THR A 234 -8.08 29.49 7.03
C THR A 234 -7.95 30.31 5.75
N LEU A 235 -8.60 29.84 4.70
CA LEU A 235 -8.84 30.63 3.49
C LEU A 235 -9.42 31.99 3.92
N PRO A 236 -8.98 33.12 3.33
CA PRO A 236 -9.60 34.37 3.58
C PRO A 236 -11.08 34.27 3.21
N THR A 237 -11.94 34.33 4.19
CA THR A 237 -13.37 34.50 3.96
C THR A 237 -13.54 35.82 3.25
N THR A 238 -13.76 35.80 1.94
CA THR A 238 -14.24 36.95 1.21
C THR A 238 -15.62 37.26 1.77
N SER A 239 -15.70 38.28 2.59
CA SER A 239 -16.96 38.91 2.93
C SER A 239 -17.53 39.51 1.64
N PHE A 240 -18.57 38.91 1.12
CA PHE A 240 -19.44 39.57 0.18
C PHE A 240 -20.31 40.54 0.96
N VAL A 241 -20.11 41.83 0.74
CA VAL A 241 -21.08 42.90 0.98
C VAL A 241 -21.96 43.00 -0.25
#